data_1d3ae1ee31371c08c4bce9121c071355
#
_entry.id   1d3ae1ee31371c08c4bce9121c071355
#
_cell.length_a   1.000
_cell.length_b   1.000
_cell.length_c   1.000
_cell.angle_alpha   90.00
_cell.angle_beta   90.00
_cell.angle_gamma   90.00
#
_symmetry.space_group_name_H-M   'P 1'
#
loop_
_entity.id
_entity.type
_entity.pdbx_description
1 polymer ?
#
loop_
_entity_poly.entity_id
_entity_poly.type
_entity_poly.pdbx_seq_one_letter_code
_entity_poly.pdbx_strand_id
1 'polypeptide(L)'
;MRQNRTFQELRPISFKIGVNIHAEGSCLVKFGNTQVLCTASIDEKTPHWLKNSGKGWVTAEYGMLPRSTNTRIDREAAKGKQSGRTQEIQRLIGRSLRSVVNLENLGERQIKIDCDVIQADGGTRTASISGGFVALYQAVLLLQKNYNIQKPIV
;
A
#
# COMPACT_ATOMS: atom_id res chain seq x y z
N MET A 1 8.54 -20.60 -14.92
CA MET A 1 9.99 -20.71 -15.14
C MET A 1 10.65 -19.35 -14.97
N ARG A 2 11.79 -19.25 -14.30
CA ARG A 2 12.57 -18.00 -14.25
C ARG A 2 13.27 -17.81 -15.60
N GLN A 3 12.74 -16.97 -16.46
CA GLN A 3 13.37 -16.66 -17.73
C GLN A 3 14.55 -15.69 -17.50
N ASN A 4 15.73 -16.05 -17.99
CA ASN A 4 16.94 -15.22 -18.05
C ASN A 4 17.47 -14.67 -16.71
N ARG A 5 17.32 -15.40 -15.61
CA ARG A 5 17.83 -15.02 -14.28
C ARG A 5 18.34 -16.24 -13.52
N THR A 6 19.41 -16.07 -12.76
CA THR A 6 19.91 -17.06 -11.80
C THR A 6 18.94 -17.19 -10.61
N PHE A 7 19.14 -18.21 -9.76
CA PHE A 7 18.30 -18.43 -8.56
C PHE A 7 18.46 -17.31 -7.53
N GLN A 8 19.61 -16.65 -7.49
CA GLN A 8 19.94 -15.57 -6.56
C GLN A 8 19.55 -14.19 -7.09
N GLU A 9 19.21 -14.08 -8.35
CA GLU A 9 18.95 -12.81 -9.01
C GLU A 9 17.50 -12.38 -8.87
N LEU A 10 17.27 -11.17 -8.38
CA LEU A 10 15.94 -10.56 -8.33
C LEU A 10 15.51 -10.09 -9.73
N ARG A 11 14.21 -9.97 -9.94
CA ARG A 11 13.69 -9.23 -11.09
C ARG A 11 14.10 -7.75 -10.97
N PRO A 12 14.23 -7.01 -12.08
CA PRO A 12 14.42 -5.57 -12.01
C PRO A 12 13.34 -4.93 -11.14
N ILE A 13 13.77 -4.15 -10.15
CA ILE A 13 12.88 -3.45 -9.21
C ILE A 13 13.01 -1.96 -9.44
N SER A 14 11.87 -1.26 -9.53
CA SER A 14 11.86 0.20 -9.59
C SER A 14 10.68 0.78 -8.82
N PHE A 15 10.90 1.97 -8.27
CA PHE A 15 9.89 2.76 -7.57
C PHE A 15 9.85 4.15 -8.21
N LYS A 16 8.69 4.55 -8.71
CA LYS A 16 8.44 5.91 -9.17
C LYS A 16 7.51 6.59 -8.18
N ILE A 17 8.01 7.59 -7.48
CA ILE A 17 7.29 8.33 -6.45
C ILE A 17 6.54 9.54 -7.03
N GLY A 18 5.55 10.07 -6.31
CA GLY A 18 4.83 11.27 -6.68
C GLY A 18 4.01 11.11 -7.97
N VAL A 19 3.43 9.92 -8.18
CA VAL A 19 2.68 9.59 -9.41
C VAL A 19 1.21 10.00 -9.35
N ASN A 20 0.73 10.38 -8.16
CA ASN A 20 -0.63 10.89 -7.94
C ASN A 20 -0.54 12.22 -7.19
N ILE A 21 -1.19 13.25 -7.72
CA ILE A 21 -1.11 14.62 -7.17
C ILE A 21 -2.07 14.86 -5.99
N HIS A 22 -3.02 13.97 -5.78
CA HIS A 22 -4.06 14.12 -4.76
C HIS A 22 -3.73 13.37 -3.46
N ALA A 23 -2.93 12.29 -3.57
CA ALA A 23 -2.54 11.49 -2.42
C ALA A 23 -1.34 12.13 -1.69
N GLU A 24 -1.31 12.06 -0.36
CA GLU A 24 -0.20 12.54 0.46
C GLU A 24 1.09 11.76 0.20
N GLY A 25 0.97 10.52 -0.26
CA GLY A 25 2.08 9.73 -0.77
C GLY A 25 1.64 8.82 -1.90
N SER A 26 2.50 8.62 -2.89
CA SER A 26 2.17 7.72 -4.01
C SER A 26 3.41 7.10 -4.64
N CYS A 27 3.28 5.85 -5.06
CA CYS A 27 4.35 5.08 -5.67
C CYS A 27 3.81 4.14 -6.75
N LEU A 28 4.37 4.20 -7.94
CA LEU A 28 4.25 3.13 -8.92
C LEU A 28 5.45 2.19 -8.76
N VAL A 29 5.20 1.02 -8.18
CA VAL A 29 6.21 0.00 -7.99
C VAL A 29 6.19 -1.01 -9.13
N LYS A 30 7.38 -1.43 -9.58
CA LYS A 30 7.54 -2.48 -10.60
C LYS A 30 8.50 -3.55 -10.10
N PHE A 31 8.08 -4.81 -10.22
CA PHE A 31 8.90 -6.00 -10.01
C PHE A 31 8.91 -6.80 -11.31
N GLY A 32 9.84 -6.50 -12.21
CA GLY A 32 9.79 -6.96 -13.60
C GLY A 32 8.52 -6.44 -14.27
N ASN A 33 7.69 -7.34 -14.80
CA ASN A 33 6.43 -7.00 -15.45
C ASN A 33 5.28 -6.72 -14.45
N THR A 34 5.41 -7.10 -13.20
CA THR A 34 4.39 -6.78 -12.18
C THR A 34 4.43 -5.29 -11.88
N GLN A 35 3.29 -4.60 -11.97
CA GLN A 35 3.14 -3.17 -11.71
C GLN A 35 1.97 -2.94 -10.77
N VAL A 36 2.21 -2.18 -9.69
CA VAL A 36 1.18 -1.81 -8.71
C VAL A 36 1.26 -0.30 -8.46
N LEU A 37 0.13 0.36 -8.56
CA LEU A 37 -0.03 1.73 -8.08
C LEU A 37 -0.39 1.67 -6.58
N CYS A 38 0.41 2.34 -5.76
CA CYS A 38 0.16 2.46 -4.32
C CYS A 38 -0.04 3.93 -3.97
N THR A 39 -1.09 4.24 -3.23
CA THR A 39 -1.35 5.58 -2.69
C THR A 39 -1.53 5.52 -1.18
N ALA A 40 -1.19 6.61 -0.51
CA ALA A 40 -1.38 6.80 0.92
C ALA A 40 -2.20 8.07 1.15
N SER A 41 -3.30 7.94 1.87
CA SER A 41 -4.19 9.04 2.26
C SER A 41 -4.22 9.18 3.78
N ILE A 42 -4.05 10.41 4.27
CA ILE A 42 -4.12 10.73 5.70
C ILE A 42 -5.54 11.15 6.06
N ASP A 43 -6.11 10.50 7.07
CA ASP A 43 -7.38 10.86 7.68
C ASP A 43 -7.14 11.34 9.10
N GLU A 44 -7.58 12.54 9.44
CA GLU A 44 -7.45 13.15 10.78
C GLU A 44 -8.36 12.48 11.82
N LYS A 45 -9.03 11.39 11.45
CA LYS A 45 -9.92 10.62 12.32
C LYS A 45 -9.47 9.18 12.39
N THR A 46 -9.32 8.67 13.59
CA THR A 46 -9.11 7.24 13.83
C THR A 46 -10.40 6.44 13.62
N PRO A 47 -10.30 5.13 13.36
CA PRO A 47 -11.46 4.24 13.41
C PRO A 47 -12.19 4.37 14.74
N HIS A 48 -13.52 4.23 14.73
CA HIS A 48 -14.36 4.44 15.91
C HIS A 48 -13.93 3.61 17.14
N TRP A 49 -13.50 2.37 16.90
CA TRP A 49 -13.04 1.47 17.97
C TRP A 49 -11.69 1.87 18.58
N LEU A 50 -10.94 2.78 17.97
CA LEU A 50 -9.64 3.28 18.45
C LEU A 50 -9.74 4.71 19.01
N LYS A 51 -10.90 5.34 18.95
CA LYS A 51 -11.11 6.71 19.39
C LYS A 51 -10.74 6.88 20.88
N ASN A 52 -10.08 8.00 21.19
CA ASN A 52 -9.59 8.35 22.54
C ASN A 52 -8.51 7.38 23.10
N SER A 53 -7.85 6.62 22.25
CA SER A 53 -6.73 5.75 22.67
C SER A 53 -5.37 6.44 22.63
N GLY A 54 -5.28 7.62 22.01
CA GLY A 54 -4.03 8.33 21.75
C GLY A 54 -3.18 7.68 20.64
N LYS A 55 -3.70 6.65 19.96
CA LYS A 55 -3.00 5.89 18.93
C LYS A 55 -3.61 6.09 17.56
N GLY A 56 -2.76 6.09 16.55
CA GLY A 56 -3.17 6.07 15.16
C GLY A 56 -3.33 4.66 14.60
N TRP A 57 -3.69 4.59 13.32
CA TRP A 57 -3.89 3.33 12.62
C TRP A 57 -3.42 3.39 11.18
N VAL A 58 -2.99 2.25 10.65
CA VAL A 58 -2.71 2.05 9.23
C VAL A 58 -3.55 0.90 8.74
N THR A 59 -4.31 1.14 7.68
CA THR A 59 -5.10 0.12 6.99
C THR A 59 -4.69 0.04 5.53
N ALA A 60 -5.03 -1.05 4.86
CA ALA A 60 -4.74 -1.21 3.44
C ALA A 60 -5.92 -1.83 2.70
N GLU A 61 -6.13 -1.36 1.49
CA GLU A 61 -7.00 -1.96 0.49
C GLU A 61 -6.16 -2.49 -0.68
N TYR A 62 -6.68 -3.49 -1.36
CA TYR A 62 -6.00 -4.12 -2.49
C TYR A 62 -7.00 -4.48 -3.55
N GLY A 63 -6.68 -4.20 -4.79
CA GLY A 63 -7.49 -4.56 -5.93
C GLY A 63 -6.66 -4.92 -7.16
N MET A 64 -7.30 -5.61 -8.09
CA MET A 64 -6.70 -5.92 -9.39
C MET A 64 -7.57 -5.31 -10.49
N LEU A 65 -6.95 -4.57 -11.41
CA LEU A 65 -7.65 -4.06 -12.58
C LEU A 65 -8.11 -5.25 -13.48
N PRO A 66 -9.24 -5.12 -14.18
CA PRO A 66 -9.77 -6.20 -15.01
C PRO A 66 -8.78 -6.82 -16.00
N ARG A 67 -7.89 -5.99 -16.57
CA ARG A 67 -6.85 -6.44 -17.51
C ARG A 67 -5.46 -6.49 -16.90
N SER A 68 -5.35 -6.59 -15.59
CA SER A 68 -4.07 -6.84 -14.92
C SER A 68 -3.51 -8.23 -15.22
N THR A 69 -4.34 -9.15 -15.69
CA THR A 69 -3.99 -10.52 -16.08
C THR A 69 -4.17 -10.74 -17.58
N ASN A 70 -3.61 -11.83 -18.12
CA ASN A 70 -3.70 -12.20 -19.54
C ASN A 70 -5.15 -12.40 -20.01
N THR A 71 -6.02 -12.90 -19.14
CA THR A 71 -7.48 -12.95 -19.34
C THR A 71 -8.16 -11.88 -18.50
N ARG A 72 -9.25 -11.30 -19.03
CA ARG A 72 -10.01 -10.31 -18.28
C ARG A 72 -10.68 -10.95 -17.08
N ILE A 73 -10.47 -10.37 -15.89
CA ILE A 73 -11.20 -10.70 -14.67
C ILE A 73 -12.31 -9.67 -14.43
N ASP A 74 -13.38 -10.09 -13.75
CA ASP A 74 -14.47 -9.16 -13.39
C ASP A 74 -14.04 -8.25 -12.24
N ARG A 75 -14.59 -7.03 -12.20
CA ARG A 75 -14.45 -6.15 -11.06
C ARG A 75 -15.21 -6.73 -9.86
N GLU A 76 -14.53 -6.83 -8.71
CA GLU A 76 -15.16 -7.32 -7.47
C GLU A 76 -16.33 -6.42 -7.02
N ALA A 77 -16.21 -5.10 -7.26
CA ALA A 77 -17.29 -4.15 -6.98
C ALA A 77 -18.58 -4.48 -7.75
N ALA A 78 -18.49 -5.00 -8.98
CA ALA A 78 -19.67 -5.42 -9.75
C ALA A 78 -20.33 -6.69 -9.20
N LYS A 79 -19.57 -7.47 -8.41
CA LYS A 79 -20.09 -8.68 -7.72
C LYS A 79 -20.64 -8.38 -6.33
N GLY A 80 -20.54 -7.15 -5.86
CA GLY A 80 -21.00 -6.69 -4.55
C GLY A 80 -20.23 -7.26 -3.35
N LYS A 81 -19.14 -8.02 -3.58
CA LYS A 81 -18.29 -8.57 -2.51
C LYS A 81 -16.85 -8.77 -2.98
N GLN A 82 -15.91 -8.61 -2.06
CA GLN A 82 -14.52 -8.96 -2.26
C GLN A 82 -14.29 -10.46 -2.10
N SER A 83 -13.35 -11.00 -2.86
CA SER A 83 -12.90 -12.39 -2.69
C SER A 83 -12.14 -12.57 -1.38
N GLY A 84 -12.11 -13.79 -0.86
CA GLY A 84 -11.30 -14.12 0.32
C GLY A 84 -9.81 -13.85 0.09
N ARG A 85 -9.32 -14.02 -1.15
CA ARG A 85 -7.94 -13.70 -1.54
C ARG A 85 -7.66 -12.20 -1.42
N THR A 86 -8.54 -11.35 -1.90
CA THR A 86 -8.41 -9.89 -1.78
C THR A 86 -8.37 -9.46 -0.31
N GLN A 87 -9.29 -9.97 0.50
CA GLN A 87 -9.34 -9.68 1.93
C GLN A 87 -8.08 -10.16 2.67
N GLU A 88 -7.57 -11.34 2.33
CA GLU A 88 -6.32 -11.86 2.90
C GLU A 88 -5.14 -10.94 2.59
N ILE A 89 -5.02 -10.50 1.33
CA ILE A 89 -3.92 -9.63 0.90
C ILE A 89 -4.02 -8.25 1.57
N GLN A 90 -5.19 -7.66 1.66
CA GLN A 90 -5.41 -6.39 2.39
C GLN A 90 -4.92 -6.49 3.84
N ARG A 91 -5.29 -7.57 4.52
CA ARG A 91 -4.85 -7.81 5.91
C ARG A 91 -3.35 -8.02 6.01
N LEU A 92 -2.74 -8.72 5.05
CA LEU A 92 -1.30 -8.93 5.00
C LEU A 92 -0.55 -7.60 4.84
N ILE A 93 -0.95 -6.76 3.86
CA ILE A 93 -0.33 -5.45 3.61
C ILE A 93 -0.48 -4.58 4.87
N GLY A 94 -1.70 -4.42 5.38
CA GLY A 94 -1.96 -3.59 6.55
C GLY A 94 -1.15 -4.04 7.77
N ARG A 95 -1.03 -5.34 8.02
CA ARG A 95 -0.23 -5.88 9.13
C ARG A 95 1.27 -5.60 8.93
N SER A 96 1.78 -5.80 7.73
CA SER A 96 3.19 -5.53 7.40
C SER A 96 3.54 -4.06 7.59
N LEU A 97 2.68 -3.16 7.16
CA LEU A 97 2.92 -1.71 7.32
C LEU A 97 2.81 -1.28 8.80
N ARG A 98 1.85 -1.81 9.55
CA ARG A 98 1.74 -1.51 10.99
C ARG A 98 2.95 -1.98 11.80
N SER A 99 3.66 -3.00 11.37
CA SER A 99 4.84 -3.50 12.11
C SER A 99 6.04 -2.53 12.07
N VAL A 100 6.03 -1.56 11.18
CA VAL A 100 7.10 -0.56 11.01
C VAL A 100 6.66 0.86 11.37
N VAL A 101 5.43 1.05 11.83
CA VAL A 101 4.87 2.35 12.22
C VAL A 101 4.72 2.44 13.74
N ASN A 102 5.24 3.51 14.32
CA ASN A 102 4.94 3.85 15.72
C ASN A 102 3.55 4.50 15.77
N LEU A 103 2.55 3.70 16.13
CA LEU A 103 1.15 4.14 16.15
C LEU A 103 0.86 5.20 17.21
N GLU A 104 1.66 5.26 18.29
CA GLU A 104 1.53 6.30 19.32
C GLU A 104 2.05 7.65 18.80
N ASN A 105 3.19 7.64 18.11
CA ASN A 105 3.74 8.85 17.50
C ASN A 105 2.91 9.35 16.32
N LEU A 106 2.21 8.46 15.62
CA LEU A 106 1.23 8.83 14.58
C LEU A 106 0.07 9.65 15.18
N GLY A 107 -0.27 9.40 16.46
CA GLY A 107 -1.37 10.05 17.13
C GLY A 107 -2.74 9.62 16.57
N GLU A 108 -3.82 10.26 16.98
CA GLU A 108 -5.18 9.89 16.58
C GLU A 108 -5.50 10.19 15.11
N ARG A 109 -4.72 9.60 14.21
CA ARG A 109 -4.87 9.67 12.74
C ARG A 109 -4.92 8.29 12.13
N GLN A 110 -5.47 8.21 10.93
CA GLN A 110 -5.43 6.99 10.15
C GLN A 110 -4.72 7.23 8.81
N ILE A 111 -3.85 6.32 8.41
CA ILE A 111 -3.32 6.29 7.05
C ILE A 111 -3.94 5.11 6.32
N LYS A 112 -4.58 5.40 5.18
CA LYS A 112 -5.18 4.40 4.29
C LYS A 112 -4.27 4.21 3.11
N ILE A 113 -3.89 2.95 2.86
CA ILE A 113 -3.04 2.58 1.73
C ILE A 113 -3.90 1.84 0.71
N ASP A 114 -3.93 2.35 -0.50
CA ASP A 114 -4.62 1.70 -1.61
C ASP A 114 -3.58 1.10 -2.56
N CYS A 115 -3.75 -0.16 -2.92
CA CYS A 115 -2.84 -0.90 -3.81
C CYS A 115 -3.61 -1.45 -5.00
N ASP A 116 -3.47 -0.81 -6.15
CA ASP A 116 -4.13 -1.20 -7.39
C ASP A 116 -3.14 -1.90 -8.33
N VAL A 117 -3.37 -3.18 -8.57
CA VAL A 117 -2.53 -3.96 -9.49
C VAL A 117 -2.90 -3.61 -10.93
N ILE A 118 -1.98 -2.95 -11.62
CA ILE A 118 -2.11 -2.57 -13.03
C ILE A 118 -1.77 -3.76 -13.93
N GLN A 119 -0.71 -4.49 -13.59
CA GLN A 119 -0.24 -5.66 -14.32
C GLN A 119 0.33 -6.69 -13.35
N ALA A 120 -0.11 -7.94 -13.48
CA ALA A 120 0.26 -9.04 -12.62
C ALA A 120 1.09 -10.07 -13.37
N ASP A 121 2.33 -10.25 -12.94
CA ASP A 121 3.26 -11.28 -13.40
C ASP A 121 3.95 -11.96 -12.22
N GLY A 122 3.15 -12.32 -11.21
CA GLY A 122 3.59 -12.87 -9.92
C GLY A 122 4.14 -11.81 -8.96
N GLY A 123 4.05 -12.09 -7.64
CA GLY A 123 4.57 -11.24 -6.57
C GLY A 123 3.79 -9.94 -6.34
N THR A 124 2.51 -9.89 -6.68
CA THR A 124 1.69 -8.69 -6.45
C THR A 124 1.59 -8.32 -4.96
N ARG A 125 1.55 -9.32 -4.05
CA ARG A 125 1.55 -9.10 -2.59
C ARG A 125 2.80 -8.36 -2.14
N THR A 126 3.98 -8.85 -2.51
CA THR A 126 5.27 -8.27 -2.13
C THR A 126 5.49 -6.91 -2.77
N ALA A 127 5.10 -6.73 -4.02
CA ALA A 127 5.14 -5.44 -4.69
C ALA A 127 4.23 -4.42 -3.99
N SER A 128 3.00 -4.83 -3.61
CA SER A 128 2.06 -3.96 -2.88
C SER A 128 2.58 -3.57 -1.50
N ILE A 129 3.21 -4.48 -0.74
CA ILE A 129 3.82 -4.15 0.54
C ILE A 129 4.96 -3.15 0.36
N SER A 130 5.85 -3.39 -0.61
CA SER A 130 7.00 -2.51 -0.84
C SER A 130 6.60 -1.14 -1.37
N GLY A 131 5.70 -1.09 -2.36
CA GLY A 131 5.19 0.17 -2.90
C GLY A 131 4.30 0.92 -1.90
N GLY A 132 3.50 0.18 -1.13
CA GLY A 132 2.68 0.72 -0.04
C GLY A 132 3.54 1.35 1.06
N PHE A 133 4.67 0.73 1.39
CA PHE A 133 5.64 1.31 2.34
C PHE A 133 6.22 2.63 1.82
N VAL A 134 6.61 2.70 0.55
CA VAL A 134 7.14 3.94 -0.04
C VAL A 134 6.08 5.04 -0.04
N ALA A 135 4.83 4.73 -0.39
CA ALA A 135 3.73 5.70 -0.33
C ALA A 135 3.45 6.16 1.11
N LEU A 136 3.40 5.22 2.06
CA LEU A 136 3.26 5.49 3.49
C LEU A 136 4.36 6.43 4.00
N TYR A 137 5.61 6.14 3.67
CA TYR A 137 6.76 6.93 4.12
C TYR A 137 6.68 8.38 3.62
N GLN A 138 6.29 8.59 2.35
CA GLN A 138 6.06 9.93 1.81
C GLN A 138 4.96 10.69 2.57
N ALA A 139 3.82 10.03 2.82
CA ALA A 139 2.73 10.63 3.57
C ALA A 139 3.15 10.99 5.00
N VAL A 140 3.95 10.14 5.66
CA VAL A 140 4.50 10.41 7.00
C VAL A 140 5.45 11.60 6.98
N LEU A 141 6.33 11.72 6.00
CA LEU A 141 7.22 12.89 5.87
C LEU A 141 6.42 14.18 5.71
N LEU A 142 5.37 14.17 4.90
CA LEU A 142 4.48 15.31 4.72
C LEU A 142 3.76 15.66 6.03
N LEU A 143 3.25 14.65 6.74
CA LEU A 143 2.59 14.81 8.03
C LEU A 143 3.54 15.43 9.07
N GLN A 144 4.74 14.90 9.20
CA GLN A 144 5.75 15.39 10.13
C GLN A 144 6.10 16.86 9.84
N LYS A 145 6.23 17.22 8.57
CA LYS A 145 6.49 18.61 8.15
C LYS A 145 5.31 19.53 8.50
N ASN A 146 4.09 19.14 8.18
CA ASN A 146 2.90 19.97 8.37
C ASN A 146 2.56 20.22 9.84
N TYR A 147 2.79 19.23 10.71
CA TYR A 147 2.47 19.29 12.14
C TYR A 147 3.70 19.45 13.04
N ASN A 148 4.89 19.67 12.46
CA ASN A 148 6.16 19.80 13.20
C ASN A 148 6.40 18.66 14.19
N ILE A 149 6.10 17.42 13.79
CA ILE A 149 6.29 16.23 14.61
C ILE A 149 7.76 15.81 14.57
N GLN A 150 8.46 15.92 15.70
CA GLN A 150 9.88 15.59 15.82
C GLN A 150 10.13 14.10 16.09
N LYS A 151 9.13 13.39 16.63
CA LYS A 151 9.27 11.97 16.94
C LYS A 151 9.17 11.12 15.68
N PRO A 152 9.99 10.06 15.53
CA PRO A 152 9.92 9.17 14.38
C PRO A 152 8.57 8.42 14.39
N ILE A 153 7.91 8.40 13.24
CA ILE A 153 6.66 7.65 13.03
C ILE A 153 6.95 6.34 12.30
N VAL A 154 7.93 6.35 11.39
CA VAL A 154 8.41 5.18 10.64
C VAL A 154 9.91 5.05 10.79
#